data_0ba068e8756a0a6b298250fb49765ec1
#
_entry.id   0ba068e8756a0a6b298250fb49765ec1
#
_cell.length_a   1.000
_cell.length_b   1.000
_cell.length_c   1.000
_cell.angle_alpha   90.00
_cell.angle_beta   90.00
_cell.angle_gamma   90.00
#
_symmetry.space_group_name_H-M   'P 1'
#
loop_
_entity.id
_entity.type
_entity.pdbx_description
1 polymer ?
#
loop_
_entity_poly.entity_id
_entity_poly.type
_entity_poly.pdbx_seq_one_letter_code
_entity_poly.pdbx_strand_id
1 'polypeptide(L)'
;MDSLADRARSALARLNLEGGDRLDVEAKTFSEYSPQALGPSLSALANLPGGGLILLGIDERQEDPLVGLSPAVAADYARRASDQARKGFPPPISVRVECVEVSGKTLVAIQVEEAPLSKKPCVWNKSGKAYVRVFDGDEAMSREDEQQFIRRRERPRDDIAPVPGTTIHDLDPDALASFIA
;
A
#
# COMPACT_ATOMS: atom_id res chain seq x y z
N MET A 1 -4.21 -3.63 -18.30
CA MET A 1 -4.08 -3.64 -16.82
C MET A 1 -3.54 -5.00 -16.44
N ASP A 2 -2.35 -5.04 -15.86
CA ASP A 2 -1.74 -6.32 -15.48
C ASP A 2 -2.58 -7.02 -14.40
N SER A 3 -2.71 -8.34 -14.52
CA SER A 3 -3.40 -9.12 -13.49
C SER A 3 -2.60 -9.09 -12.18
N LEU A 4 -3.26 -9.36 -11.05
CA LEU A 4 -2.56 -9.43 -9.76
C LEU A 4 -1.51 -10.57 -9.78
N ALA A 5 -1.81 -11.66 -10.50
CA ALA A 5 -0.86 -12.75 -10.74
C ALA A 5 0.39 -12.31 -11.50
N ASP A 6 0.26 -11.45 -12.52
CA ASP A 6 1.41 -10.93 -13.28
C ASP A 6 2.25 -9.99 -12.42
N ARG A 7 1.61 -9.16 -11.61
CA ARG A 7 2.29 -8.30 -10.63
C ARG A 7 3.04 -9.11 -9.59
N ALA A 8 2.45 -10.18 -9.06
CA ALA A 8 3.09 -11.09 -8.12
C ALA A 8 4.33 -11.76 -8.73
N ARG A 9 4.23 -12.27 -9.97
CA ARG A 9 5.37 -12.86 -10.70
C ARG A 9 6.49 -11.84 -10.93
N SER A 10 6.12 -10.63 -11.34
CA SER A 10 7.11 -9.55 -11.57
C SER A 10 7.79 -9.10 -10.27
N ALA A 11 7.05 -9.05 -9.16
CA ALA A 11 7.60 -8.73 -7.85
C ALA A 11 8.58 -9.82 -7.39
N LEU A 12 8.21 -11.10 -7.51
CA LEU A 12 9.10 -12.23 -7.18
C LEU A 12 10.39 -12.24 -8.01
N ALA A 13 10.30 -11.99 -9.31
CA ALA A 13 11.48 -11.92 -10.15
C ALA A 13 12.43 -10.81 -9.69
N ARG A 14 11.90 -9.68 -9.21
CA ARG A 14 12.70 -8.57 -8.67
C ARG A 14 13.30 -8.90 -7.30
N LEU A 15 12.54 -9.51 -6.40
CA LEU A 15 13.06 -9.95 -5.09
C LEU A 15 14.25 -10.90 -5.25
N ASN A 16 14.19 -11.82 -6.23
CA ASN A 16 15.28 -12.76 -6.52
C ASN A 16 16.53 -12.07 -7.10
N LEU A 17 16.37 -10.95 -7.81
CA LEU A 17 17.50 -10.24 -8.46
C LEU A 17 18.15 -9.21 -7.53
N GLU A 18 17.38 -8.56 -6.67
CA GLU A 18 17.82 -7.38 -5.92
C GLU A 18 18.04 -7.69 -4.42
N GLY A 19 17.52 -8.81 -3.92
CA GLY A 19 17.60 -9.25 -2.53
C GLY A 19 16.91 -8.29 -1.57
N GLY A 20 15.79 -8.70 -1.00
CA GLY A 20 15.08 -7.99 0.05
C GLY A 20 13.81 -7.25 -0.39
N ASP A 21 13.03 -6.88 0.61
CA ASP A 21 11.79 -6.10 0.47
C ASP A 21 12.06 -4.72 -0.14
N ARG A 22 11.10 -4.25 -0.93
CA ARG A 22 11.10 -2.88 -1.46
C ARG A 22 10.02 -2.05 -0.77
N LEU A 23 10.08 -0.72 -0.95
CA LEU A 23 9.07 0.18 -0.38
C LEU A 23 7.63 -0.21 -0.75
N ASP A 24 7.41 -0.73 -1.97
CA ASP A 24 6.11 -1.08 -2.51
C ASP A 24 5.79 -2.60 -2.48
N VAL A 25 6.73 -3.43 -2.02
CA VAL A 25 6.56 -4.89 -1.94
C VAL A 25 7.00 -5.40 -0.58
N GLU A 26 6.15 -6.19 0.05
CA GLU A 26 6.40 -6.87 1.32
C GLU A 26 6.30 -8.38 1.12
N ALA A 27 7.34 -9.12 1.48
CA ALA A 27 7.33 -10.57 1.52
C ALA A 27 7.16 -11.08 2.95
N LYS A 28 6.29 -12.07 3.16
CA LYS A 28 6.07 -12.67 4.49
C LYS A 28 6.04 -14.17 4.42
N THR A 29 6.77 -14.79 5.34
CA THR A 29 6.78 -16.24 5.51
C THR A 29 5.49 -16.76 6.13
N PHE A 30 5.26 -18.06 6.03
CA PHE A 30 4.14 -18.73 6.68
C PHE A 30 4.15 -18.53 8.21
N SER A 31 5.32 -18.61 8.84
CA SER A 31 5.47 -18.46 10.29
C SER A 31 5.27 -17.03 10.78
N GLU A 32 5.40 -16.05 9.88
CA GLU A 32 5.27 -14.62 10.20
C GLU A 32 3.85 -14.09 9.98
N TYR A 33 2.98 -14.88 9.30
CA TYR A 33 1.61 -14.46 9.14
C TYR A 33 0.86 -14.52 10.46
N SER A 34 0.69 -13.37 11.03
CA SER A 34 -0.24 -13.15 12.13
C SER A 34 -1.04 -11.87 11.86
N PRO A 35 -2.26 -11.73 12.41
CA PRO A 35 -2.96 -10.46 12.33
C PRO A 35 -2.15 -9.29 12.87
N GLN A 36 -1.26 -9.54 13.82
CA GLN A 36 -0.38 -8.54 14.40
C GLN A 36 0.72 -8.08 13.44
N ALA A 37 1.24 -8.98 12.62
CA ALA A 37 2.26 -8.64 11.61
C ALA A 37 1.65 -7.97 10.37
N LEU A 38 0.46 -8.39 9.94
CA LEU A 38 -0.18 -7.86 8.73
C LEU A 38 -0.75 -6.44 8.93
N GLY A 39 -1.21 -6.09 10.13
CA GLY A 39 -1.81 -4.78 10.40
C GLY A 39 -0.89 -3.60 10.12
N PRO A 40 0.35 -3.59 10.61
CA PRO A 40 1.35 -2.57 10.28
C PRO A 40 1.57 -2.44 8.77
N SER A 41 1.79 -3.55 8.05
CA SER A 41 2.05 -3.54 6.60
C SER A 41 0.85 -3.03 5.80
N LEU A 42 -0.37 -3.43 6.16
CA LEU A 42 -1.59 -2.88 5.54
C LEU A 42 -1.71 -1.37 5.76
N SER A 43 -1.42 -0.89 6.98
CA SER A 43 -1.42 0.54 7.28
C SER A 43 -0.36 1.29 6.48
N ALA A 44 0.89 0.80 6.51
CA ALA A 44 2.02 1.45 5.86
C ALA A 44 1.80 1.58 4.35
N LEU A 45 1.38 0.48 3.69
CA LEU A 45 1.10 0.48 2.26
C LEU A 45 -0.12 1.32 1.87
N ALA A 46 -1.18 1.34 2.69
CA ALA A 46 -2.32 2.23 2.43
C ALA A 46 -1.94 3.72 2.56
N ASN A 47 -0.96 4.05 3.39
CA ASN A 47 -0.41 5.40 3.53
C ASN A 47 0.63 5.75 2.45
N LEU A 48 1.25 4.75 1.82
CA LEU A 48 2.27 4.93 0.79
C LEU A 48 1.65 5.45 -0.51
N PRO A 49 2.26 6.44 -1.18
CA PRO A 49 1.86 6.83 -2.54
C PRO A 49 1.93 5.64 -3.51
N GLY A 50 0.84 5.41 -4.23
CA GLY A 50 0.70 4.26 -5.14
C GLY A 50 0.32 2.94 -4.47
N GLY A 51 0.28 2.89 -3.13
CA GLY A 51 -0.02 1.64 -2.42
C GLY A 51 1.12 0.62 -2.48
N GLY A 52 0.79 -0.68 -2.46
CA GLY A 52 1.81 -1.71 -2.55
C GLY A 52 1.25 -3.13 -2.63
N LEU A 53 2.16 -4.09 -2.59
CA LEU A 53 1.87 -5.51 -2.72
C LEU A 53 2.43 -6.30 -1.53
N ILE A 54 1.62 -7.15 -0.92
CA ILE A 54 2.08 -8.12 0.09
C ILE A 54 1.99 -9.52 -0.53
N LEU A 55 3.06 -10.30 -0.40
CA LEU A 55 3.14 -11.68 -0.85
C LEU A 55 3.31 -12.61 0.36
N LEU A 56 2.36 -13.51 0.57
CA LEU A 56 2.43 -14.53 1.61
C LEU A 56 2.82 -15.87 1.00
N GLY A 57 3.76 -16.55 1.62
CA GLY A 57 4.34 -17.81 1.14
C GLY A 57 5.74 -17.65 0.54
N ILE A 58 6.40 -16.54 0.86
CA ILE A 58 7.78 -16.23 0.52
C ILE A 58 8.63 -16.30 1.80
N ASP A 59 9.83 -16.85 1.73
CA ASP A 59 10.84 -16.78 2.79
C ASP A 59 12.19 -16.35 2.19
N GLU A 60 12.49 -15.09 2.31
CA GLU A 60 13.71 -14.48 1.73
C GLU A 60 15.02 -15.03 2.33
N ARG A 61 14.94 -15.75 3.44
CA ARG A 61 16.12 -16.37 4.09
C ARG A 61 16.52 -17.70 3.44
N GLN A 62 15.72 -18.22 2.52
CA GLN A 62 15.99 -19.47 1.82
C GLN A 62 16.61 -19.19 0.44
N GLU A 63 17.42 -20.15 -0.04
CA GLU A 63 18.01 -20.10 -1.37
C GLU A 63 16.93 -20.05 -2.47
N ASP A 64 15.82 -20.80 -2.30
CA ASP A 64 14.59 -20.63 -3.08
C ASP A 64 13.55 -19.91 -2.20
N PRO A 65 13.37 -18.59 -2.33
CA PRO A 65 12.46 -17.83 -1.49
C PRO A 65 11.00 -18.24 -1.65
N LEU A 66 10.64 -18.86 -2.78
CA LEU A 66 9.28 -19.28 -3.06
C LEU A 66 8.95 -20.56 -2.29
N VAL A 67 8.49 -20.45 -1.05
CA VAL A 67 8.08 -21.60 -0.23
C VAL A 67 6.72 -22.15 -0.64
N GLY A 68 5.77 -21.28 -0.87
CA GLY A 68 4.39 -21.62 -1.20
C GLY A 68 3.55 -21.99 0.03
N LEU A 69 2.26 -22.08 -0.19
CA LEU A 69 1.24 -22.42 0.82
C LEU A 69 0.39 -23.58 0.31
N SER A 70 -0.15 -24.39 1.22
CA SER A 70 -1.20 -25.34 0.81
C SER A 70 -2.46 -24.55 0.41
N PRO A 71 -3.26 -25.06 -0.54
CA PRO A 71 -4.47 -24.36 -1.01
C PRO A 71 -5.44 -23.98 0.12
N ALA A 72 -5.60 -24.83 1.12
CA ALA A 72 -6.46 -24.58 2.28
C ALA A 72 -5.94 -23.42 3.14
N VAL A 73 -4.62 -23.36 3.37
CA VAL A 73 -3.97 -22.28 4.12
C VAL A 73 -4.02 -20.98 3.34
N ALA A 74 -3.76 -21.01 2.03
CA ALA A 74 -3.84 -19.83 1.17
C ALA A 74 -5.25 -19.22 1.19
N ALA A 75 -6.29 -20.05 1.08
CA ALA A 75 -7.68 -19.59 1.16
C ALA A 75 -8.02 -18.97 2.52
N ASP A 76 -7.56 -19.58 3.63
CA ASP A 76 -7.79 -19.03 4.97
C ASP A 76 -7.07 -17.67 5.14
N TYR A 77 -5.83 -17.55 4.67
CA TYR A 77 -5.06 -16.32 4.73
C TYR A 77 -5.67 -15.21 3.88
N ALA A 78 -6.11 -15.52 2.66
CA ALA A 78 -6.79 -14.56 1.80
C ALA A 78 -8.06 -14.00 2.47
N ARG A 79 -8.86 -14.89 3.08
CA ARG A 79 -10.05 -14.49 3.84
C ARG A 79 -9.70 -13.59 5.03
N ARG A 80 -8.72 -13.97 5.84
CA ARG A 80 -8.29 -13.21 7.04
C ARG A 80 -7.72 -11.86 6.66
N ALA A 81 -6.92 -11.77 5.59
CA ALA A 81 -6.37 -10.51 5.10
C ALA A 81 -7.48 -9.54 4.67
N SER A 82 -8.46 -10.03 3.92
CA SER A 82 -9.63 -9.25 3.51
C SER A 82 -10.45 -8.76 4.72
N ASP A 83 -10.69 -9.64 5.69
CA ASP A 83 -11.38 -9.31 6.92
C ASP A 83 -10.64 -8.25 7.74
N GLN A 84 -9.30 -8.35 7.81
CA GLN A 84 -8.49 -7.41 8.55
C GLN A 84 -8.46 -6.03 7.89
N ALA A 85 -8.32 -5.96 6.57
CA ALA A 85 -8.39 -4.69 5.84
C ALA A 85 -9.75 -3.99 6.05
N ARG A 86 -10.83 -4.77 6.11
CA ARG A 86 -12.18 -4.26 6.29
C ARG A 86 -12.50 -3.84 7.73
N LYS A 87 -12.11 -4.68 8.73
CA LYS A 87 -12.53 -4.52 10.13
C LYS A 87 -11.46 -3.87 11.00
N GLY A 88 -10.20 -3.95 10.57
CA GLY A 88 -9.05 -3.45 11.32
C GLY A 88 -8.77 -1.96 11.15
N PHE A 89 -9.46 -1.30 10.23
CA PHE A 89 -9.22 0.11 9.88
C PHE A 89 -10.56 0.87 9.80
N PRO A 90 -10.79 1.86 10.62
CA PRO A 90 -11.91 2.81 10.50
C PRO A 90 -11.41 4.16 9.89
N PRO A 91 -11.71 4.49 8.64
CA PRO A 91 -12.47 3.73 7.65
C PRO A 91 -11.68 2.57 7.03
N PRO A 92 -12.38 1.56 6.46
CA PRO A 92 -11.73 0.43 5.81
C PRO A 92 -10.77 0.86 4.71
N ILE A 93 -9.67 0.11 4.56
CA ILE A 93 -8.73 0.26 3.45
C ILE A 93 -9.13 -0.66 2.30
N SER A 94 -8.82 -0.24 1.06
CA SER A 94 -9.09 -1.01 -0.14
C SER A 94 -7.98 -2.02 -0.39
N VAL A 95 -8.35 -3.29 -0.53
CA VAL A 95 -7.42 -4.37 -0.90
C VAL A 95 -8.05 -5.26 -1.96
N ARG A 96 -7.20 -5.80 -2.85
CA ARG A 96 -7.53 -6.93 -3.71
C ARG A 96 -6.69 -8.11 -3.27
N VAL A 97 -7.32 -9.25 -3.02
CA VAL A 97 -6.64 -10.44 -2.49
C VAL A 97 -6.93 -11.61 -3.42
N GLU A 98 -5.88 -12.28 -3.90
CA GLU A 98 -5.98 -13.43 -4.79
C GLU A 98 -5.00 -14.52 -4.36
N CYS A 99 -5.41 -15.78 -4.47
CA CYS A 99 -4.49 -16.91 -4.46
C CYS A 99 -3.93 -17.05 -5.87
N VAL A 100 -2.60 -16.93 -5.99
CA VAL A 100 -1.92 -16.97 -7.28
C VAL A 100 -0.98 -18.17 -7.34
N GLU A 101 -0.87 -18.79 -8.52
CA GLU A 101 0.03 -19.91 -8.74
C GLU A 101 1.29 -19.42 -9.48
N VAL A 102 2.44 -19.71 -8.91
CA VAL A 102 3.74 -19.36 -9.47
C VAL A 102 4.65 -20.57 -9.35
N SER A 103 5.20 -21.02 -10.46
CA SER A 103 6.10 -22.20 -10.52
C SER A 103 5.56 -23.43 -9.77
N GLY A 104 4.25 -23.68 -9.87
CA GLY A 104 3.57 -24.83 -9.22
C GLY A 104 3.38 -24.68 -7.71
N LYS A 105 3.67 -23.50 -7.14
CA LYS A 105 3.45 -23.21 -5.72
C LYS A 105 2.37 -22.12 -5.58
N THR A 106 1.50 -22.25 -4.59
CA THR A 106 0.42 -21.28 -4.32
C THR A 106 0.90 -20.21 -3.36
N LEU A 107 0.63 -18.96 -3.70
CA LEU A 107 0.87 -17.77 -2.87
C LEU A 107 -0.44 -17.04 -2.62
N VAL A 108 -0.46 -16.17 -1.60
CA VAL A 108 -1.50 -15.14 -1.48
C VAL A 108 -0.89 -13.79 -1.83
N ALA A 109 -1.43 -13.15 -2.85
CA ALA A 109 -1.09 -11.80 -3.26
C ALA A 109 -2.16 -10.83 -2.74
N ILE A 110 -1.73 -9.79 -2.02
CA ILE A 110 -2.59 -8.77 -1.45
C ILE A 110 -2.15 -7.42 -2.03
N GLN A 111 -2.90 -6.92 -2.99
CA GLN A 111 -2.72 -5.55 -3.48
C GLN A 111 -3.40 -4.60 -2.51
N VAL A 112 -2.63 -3.73 -1.89
CA VAL A 112 -3.13 -2.62 -1.07
C VAL A 112 -3.18 -1.37 -1.92
N GLU A 113 -4.34 -0.75 -2.03
CA GLU A 113 -4.50 0.51 -2.75
C GLU A 113 -4.13 1.67 -1.84
N GLU A 114 -3.52 2.71 -2.42
CA GLU A 114 -3.30 3.96 -1.71
C GLU A 114 -4.63 4.52 -1.20
N ALA A 115 -4.70 4.82 0.08
CA ALA A 115 -5.89 5.48 0.62
C ALA A 115 -5.96 6.94 0.14
N PRO A 116 -7.15 7.44 -0.21
CA PRO A 116 -7.31 8.85 -0.54
C PRO A 116 -6.88 9.73 0.65
N LEU A 117 -6.36 10.91 0.35
CA LEU A 117 -5.81 11.83 1.37
C LEU A 117 -6.81 12.11 2.51
N SER A 118 -8.11 12.17 2.19
CA SER A 118 -9.19 12.35 3.17
C SER A 118 -9.29 11.24 4.23
N LYS A 119 -8.71 10.06 3.94
CA LYS A 119 -8.70 8.89 4.84
C LYS A 119 -7.35 8.64 5.48
N LYS A 120 -6.32 9.40 5.14
CA LYS A 120 -4.98 9.30 5.75
C LYS A 120 -4.89 10.16 7.01
N PRO A 121 -4.09 9.75 8.00
CA PRO A 121 -3.37 8.49 8.06
C PRO A 121 -4.30 7.31 8.35
N CYS A 122 -4.01 6.15 7.77
CA CYS A 122 -4.74 4.90 7.99
C CYS A 122 -4.28 4.28 9.31
N VAL A 123 -5.08 4.45 10.37
CA VAL A 123 -4.77 3.96 11.72
C VAL A 123 -5.24 2.51 11.87
N TRP A 124 -4.35 1.62 12.30
CA TRP A 124 -4.73 0.27 12.67
C TRP A 124 -5.33 0.24 14.07
N ASN A 125 -6.60 -0.16 14.18
CA ASN A 125 -7.38 -0.05 15.42
C ASN A 125 -6.82 -0.87 16.59
N LYS A 126 -6.15 -2.01 16.33
CA LYS A 126 -5.56 -2.84 17.38
C LYS A 126 -4.40 -2.17 18.13
N SER A 127 -3.58 -1.41 17.42
CA SER A 127 -2.43 -0.70 18.00
C SER A 127 -2.76 0.76 18.32
N GLY A 128 -3.82 1.32 17.71
CA GLY A 128 -4.11 2.75 17.76
C GLY A 128 -3.08 3.61 17.02
N LYS A 129 -2.25 3.02 16.15
CA LYS A 129 -1.16 3.68 15.43
C LYS A 129 -1.35 3.57 13.92
N ALA A 130 -0.90 4.59 13.20
CA ALA A 130 -0.64 4.52 11.78
C ALA A 130 0.83 4.13 11.54
N TYR A 131 1.11 3.57 10.38
CA TYR A 131 2.45 3.10 10.02
C TYR A 131 2.90 3.69 8.69
N VAL A 132 4.21 3.84 8.54
CA VAL A 132 4.89 4.23 7.30
C VAL A 132 5.85 3.13 6.90
N ARG A 133 6.05 2.99 5.60
CA ARG A 133 7.07 2.12 5.04
C ARG A 133 8.40 2.83 5.03
N VAL A 134 9.38 2.27 5.74
CA VAL A 134 10.75 2.78 5.84
C VAL A 134 11.70 1.66 5.42
N PHE A 135 12.41 1.86 4.31
CA PHE A 135 13.38 0.91 3.76
C PHE A 135 12.80 -0.51 3.62
N ASP A 136 13.02 -1.37 4.60
CA ASP A 136 12.65 -2.79 4.64
C ASP A 136 11.63 -3.11 5.75
N GLY A 137 11.06 -2.09 6.41
CA GLY A 137 10.19 -2.29 7.56
C GLY A 137 9.00 -1.33 7.62
N ASP A 138 8.08 -1.68 8.51
CA ASP A 138 6.92 -0.87 8.83
C ASP A 138 7.11 -0.21 10.20
N GLU A 139 7.32 1.10 10.23
CA GLU A 139 7.50 1.86 11.45
C GLU A 139 6.22 2.61 11.84
N ALA A 140 5.96 2.69 13.15
CA ALA A 140 4.85 3.51 13.63
C ALA A 140 5.14 4.98 13.33
N MET A 141 4.18 5.68 12.74
CA MET A 141 4.28 7.12 12.48
C MET A 141 4.59 7.89 13.76
N SER A 142 5.48 8.86 13.65
CA SER A 142 5.65 9.88 14.67
C SER A 142 4.42 10.80 14.71
N ARG A 143 4.28 11.58 15.79
CA ARG A 143 3.23 12.61 15.86
C ARG A 143 3.38 13.66 14.75
N GLU A 144 4.60 13.97 14.38
CA GLU A 144 4.94 14.89 13.31
C GLU A 144 4.46 14.37 11.95
N ASP A 145 4.67 13.08 11.67
CA ASP A 145 4.20 12.44 10.45
C ASP A 145 2.66 12.45 10.36
N GLU A 146 1.99 12.05 11.43
CA GLU A 146 0.53 12.09 11.50
C GLU A 146 -0.01 13.50 11.28
N GLN A 147 0.60 14.51 11.92
CA GLN A 147 0.22 15.91 11.74
C GLN A 147 0.43 16.39 10.31
N GLN A 148 1.47 15.93 9.61
CA GLN A 148 1.67 16.28 8.20
C GLN A 148 0.52 15.77 7.32
N PHE A 149 0.06 14.53 7.53
CA PHE A 149 -1.10 14.00 6.80
C PHE A 149 -2.37 14.80 7.12
N ILE A 150 -2.60 15.14 8.39
CA ILE A 150 -3.75 15.94 8.81
C ILE A 150 -3.71 17.33 8.17
N ARG A 151 -2.56 18.01 8.21
CA ARG A 151 -2.38 19.34 7.60
C ARG A 151 -2.58 19.30 6.08
N ARG A 152 -2.08 18.24 5.38
CA ARG A 152 -2.29 18.08 3.94
C ARG A 152 -3.77 17.88 3.59
N ARG A 153 -4.51 17.16 4.43
CA ARG A 153 -5.94 16.94 4.27
C ARG A 153 -6.74 18.23 4.48
N GLU A 154 -6.30 19.05 5.44
CA GLU A 154 -6.97 20.29 5.84
C GLU A 154 -6.51 21.51 5.05
N ARG A 155 -5.46 21.37 4.21
CA ARG A 155 -5.07 22.46 3.33
C ARG A 155 -6.23 22.83 2.44
N PRO A 156 -6.70 24.08 2.48
CA PRO A 156 -7.62 24.60 1.48
C PRO A 156 -7.02 24.31 0.10
N ARG A 157 -7.86 23.95 -0.85
CA ARG A 157 -7.43 23.84 -2.25
C ARG A 157 -7.42 25.24 -2.88
N ASP A 158 -6.74 26.16 -2.22
CA ASP A 158 -6.71 27.57 -2.61
C ASP A 158 -6.08 27.78 -3.98
N ASP A 159 -5.20 26.83 -4.37
CA ASP A 159 -4.55 26.78 -5.69
C ASP A 159 -5.48 26.40 -6.85
N ILE A 160 -6.63 25.79 -6.55
CA ILE A 160 -7.65 25.44 -7.56
C ILE A 160 -9.01 26.09 -7.30
N ALA A 161 -9.14 26.82 -6.21
CA ALA A 161 -10.38 27.57 -5.94
C ALA A 161 -10.40 28.84 -6.78
N PRO A 162 -11.50 29.11 -7.52
CA PRO A 162 -11.63 30.35 -8.23
C PRO A 162 -11.53 31.54 -7.26
N VAL A 163 -10.65 32.48 -7.54
CA VAL A 163 -10.57 33.71 -6.76
C VAL A 163 -11.78 34.59 -7.10
N PRO A 164 -12.64 34.93 -6.15
CA PRO A 164 -13.83 35.72 -6.45
C PRO A 164 -13.48 37.06 -7.11
N GLY A 165 -14.15 37.37 -8.19
CA GLY A 165 -13.98 38.63 -8.94
C GLY A 165 -12.81 38.62 -9.92
N THR A 166 -12.14 37.49 -10.13
CA THR A 166 -11.11 37.36 -11.17
C THR A 166 -11.65 36.65 -12.41
N THR A 167 -11.05 36.98 -13.55
CA THR A 167 -11.35 36.42 -14.85
C THR A 167 -10.06 36.05 -15.58
N ILE A 168 -10.12 35.35 -16.70
CA ILE A 168 -8.96 35.03 -17.51
C ILE A 168 -8.19 36.28 -18.01
N HIS A 169 -8.87 37.44 -18.06
CA HIS A 169 -8.27 38.71 -18.49
C HIS A 169 -7.35 39.33 -17.44
N ASP A 170 -7.39 38.84 -16.22
CA ASP A 170 -6.49 39.26 -15.13
C ASP A 170 -5.17 38.49 -15.14
N LEU A 171 -5.04 37.47 -16.01
CA LEU A 171 -3.80 36.73 -16.22
C LEU A 171 -2.92 37.44 -17.25
N ASP A 172 -1.60 37.33 -17.05
CA ASP A 172 -0.61 37.82 -18.02
C ASP A 172 -0.79 37.05 -19.36
N PRO A 173 -1.03 37.79 -20.49
CA PRO A 173 -1.28 37.13 -21.77
C PRO A 173 -0.11 36.29 -22.28
N ASP A 174 1.14 36.71 -22.03
CA ASP A 174 2.32 36.00 -22.49
C ASP A 174 2.57 34.73 -21.69
N ALA A 175 2.33 34.79 -20.37
CA ALA A 175 2.37 33.61 -19.51
C ALA A 175 1.28 32.60 -19.89
N LEU A 176 0.05 33.08 -20.19
CA LEU A 176 -1.06 32.23 -20.62
C LEU A 176 -0.76 31.57 -21.98
N ALA A 177 -0.23 32.30 -22.93
CA ALA A 177 0.15 31.76 -24.24
C ALA A 177 1.23 30.69 -24.13
N SER A 178 2.22 30.90 -23.26
CA SER A 178 3.29 29.93 -22.99
C SER A 178 2.79 28.64 -22.29
N PHE A 179 1.71 28.73 -21.53
CA PHE A 179 1.11 27.58 -20.86
C PHE A 179 0.26 26.70 -21.80
N ILE A 180 -0.35 27.31 -22.83
CA ILE A 180 -1.24 26.63 -23.77
C ILE A 180 -0.45 26.02 -24.97
N ALA A 181 0.77 26.47 -25.23
CA ALA A 181 1.63 25.99 -26.30
C ALA A 181 2.27 24.62 -25.97
#